data_d1e660371f6080ad0807400e2420ee70
#
_entry.id   d1e660371f6080ad0807400e2420ee70
#
_cell.length_a   1.000
_cell.length_b   1.000
_cell.length_c   1.000
_cell.angle_alpha   90.00
_cell.angle_beta   90.00
_cell.angle_gamma   90.00
#
_symmetry.space_group_name_H-M   'P 1'
#
loop_
_entity.id
_entity.type
_entity.pdbx_description
1 polymer ?
#
loop_
_entity_poly.entity_id
_entity_poly.type
_entity_poly.pdbx_seq_one_letter_code
_entity_poly.pdbx_strand_id
1 'polypeptide(L)'
;MMEISDERFEELVDQALAQIPDEVHEHIKNVVFLIEDYNPRSPYILGQYTGVALPKRTFDHTGFLPDTIAIYRQALKDYCWSEDELIEQVRITVMHEIGHY
;
A
#
# COMPACT_ATOMS: atom_id res chain seq x y z
N MET A 1 -9.68 11.86 -12.28
CA MET A 1 -8.62 12.58 -11.58
C MET A 1 -9.21 13.50 -10.54
N MET A 2 -8.60 13.59 -9.39
CA MET A 2 -9.15 14.33 -8.28
C MET A 2 -8.06 15.09 -7.55
N GLU A 3 -8.46 16.15 -6.83
CA GLU A 3 -7.51 16.90 -6.04
C GLU A 3 -7.95 16.87 -4.59
N ILE A 4 -7.07 16.39 -3.72
CA ILE A 4 -7.29 16.40 -2.29
C ILE A 4 -5.95 16.66 -1.61
N SER A 5 -6.01 17.12 -0.36
CA SER A 5 -4.78 17.35 0.38
C SER A 5 -4.12 16.03 0.74
N ASP A 6 -2.83 16.09 1.05
CA ASP A 6 -2.11 14.91 1.49
C ASP A 6 -2.68 14.35 2.78
N GLU A 7 -3.10 15.23 3.69
CA GLU A 7 -3.71 14.81 4.93
C GLU A 7 -5.01 14.04 4.69
N ARG A 8 -5.83 14.55 3.78
CA ARG A 8 -7.08 13.87 3.46
C ARG A 8 -6.81 12.54 2.77
N PHE A 9 -5.81 12.50 1.89
CA PHE A 9 -5.42 11.26 1.24
C PHE A 9 -5.06 10.19 2.29
N GLU A 10 -4.27 10.56 3.30
CA GLU A 10 -3.89 9.62 4.34
C GLU A 10 -5.08 9.13 5.14
N GLU A 11 -6.04 10.01 5.42
CA GLU A 11 -7.27 9.60 6.08
C GLU A 11 -8.02 8.55 5.27
N LEU A 12 -8.09 8.75 3.97
CA LEU A 12 -8.78 7.81 3.08
C LEU A 12 -8.05 6.48 3.01
N VAL A 13 -6.73 6.51 3.01
CA VAL A 13 -5.94 5.28 3.08
C VAL A 13 -6.24 4.52 4.37
N ASP A 14 -6.28 5.23 5.50
CA ASP A 14 -6.59 4.60 6.77
C ASP A 14 -7.99 3.97 6.76
N GLN A 15 -8.95 4.65 6.16
CA GLN A 15 -10.30 4.10 6.03
C GLN A 15 -10.31 2.85 5.17
N ALA A 16 -9.53 2.85 4.09
CA ALA A 16 -9.46 1.69 3.21
C ALA A 16 -8.84 0.50 3.95
N LEU A 17 -7.77 0.74 4.69
CA LEU A 17 -7.11 -0.32 5.43
C LEU A 17 -8.00 -0.89 6.52
N ALA A 18 -8.84 -0.06 7.12
CA ALA A 18 -9.78 -0.51 8.14
C ALA A 18 -10.86 -1.43 7.57
N GLN A 19 -11.10 -1.39 6.27
CA GLN A 19 -12.10 -2.22 5.61
C GLN A 19 -11.56 -3.58 5.16
N ILE A 20 -10.27 -3.79 5.31
CA ILE A 20 -9.66 -5.06 4.92
C ILE A 20 -10.06 -6.14 5.93
N PRO A 21 -10.44 -7.35 5.47
CA PRO A 21 -10.86 -8.41 6.38
C PRO A 21 -9.79 -8.77 7.40
N ASP A 22 -10.21 -9.18 8.59
CA ASP A 22 -9.31 -9.50 9.69
C ASP A 22 -8.28 -10.55 9.32
N GLU A 23 -8.68 -11.55 8.56
CA GLU A 23 -7.74 -12.60 8.16
C GLU A 23 -6.62 -12.08 7.28
N VAL A 24 -6.88 -11.01 6.51
CA VAL A 24 -5.86 -10.38 5.70
C VAL A 24 -4.98 -9.50 6.58
N HIS A 25 -5.56 -8.85 7.59
CA HIS A 25 -4.78 -8.06 8.53
C HIS A 25 -3.68 -8.88 9.20
N GLU A 26 -3.92 -10.15 9.46
CA GLU A 26 -2.90 -11.01 10.04
C GLU A 26 -1.69 -11.12 9.13
N HIS A 27 -1.89 -11.06 7.82
CA HIS A 27 -0.80 -11.17 6.87
C HIS A 27 -0.04 -9.87 6.68
N ILE A 28 -0.61 -8.74 7.09
CA ILE A 28 0.02 -7.44 6.85
C ILE A 28 0.46 -6.75 8.14
N LYS A 29 0.34 -7.40 9.28
CA LYS A 29 0.68 -6.74 10.54
C LYS A 29 2.16 -6.39 10.65
N ASN A 30 3.01 -7.06 9.89
CA ASN A 30 4.43 -6.77 9.86
C ASN A 30 4.86 -6.05 8.58
N VAL A 31 3.91 -5.47 7.88
CA VAL A 31 4.17 -4.76 6.64
C VAL A 31 4.14 -3.26 6.93
N VAL A 32 5.11 -2.55 6.38
CA VAL A 32 5.15 -1.10 6.47
C VAL A 32 4.51 -0.52 5.23
N PHE A 33 3.60 0.42 5.42
CA PHE A 33 2.98 1.12 4.31
C PHE A 33 3.70 2.44 4.06
N LEU A 34 4.11 2.65 2.82
CA LEU A 34 4.78 3.87 2.40
C LEU A 34 3.89 4.59 1.40
N ILE A 35 3.83 5.91 1.52
CA ILE A 35 3.08 6.71 0.57
C ILE A 35 4.08 7.52 -0.24
N GLU A 36 4.07 7.29 -1.56
CA GLU A 36 4.97 7.98 -2.48
C GLU A 36 4.12 8.55 -3.62
N ASP A 37 4.73 9.37 -4.48
CA ASP A 37 3.94 10.02 -5.52
C ASP A 37 3.67 9.11 -6.71
N TYR A 38 4.71 8.57 -7.31
CA TYR A 38 4.59 7.67 -8.45
C TYR A 38 5.63 6.58 -8.36
N ASN A 39 5.31 5.42 -8.94
CA ASN A 39 6.30 4.38 -9.10
C ASN A 39 7.33 4.83 -10.15
N PRO A 40 8.62 4.63 -9.90
CA PRO A 40 9.66 5.04 -10.87
C PRO A 40 9.51 4.38 -12.23
N ARG A 41 8.85 3.23 -12.30
CA ARG A 41 8.71 2.51 -13.56
C ARG A 41 7.51 2.93 -14.37
N SER A 42 6.46 3.43 -13.72
CA SER A 42 5.26 3.81 -14.46
C SER A 42 4.33 4.64 -13.58
N PRO A 43 3.76 5.74 -14.10
CA PRO A 43 2.78 6.51 -13.36
C PRO A 43 1.42 5.83 -13.23
N TYR A 44 1.25 4.67 -13.85
CA TYR A 44 -0.02 3.95 -13.79
C TYR A 44 -0.04 2.86 -12.72
N ILE A 45 1.08 2.60 -12.09
CA ILE A 45 1.13 1.63 -11.00
C ILE A 45 0.55 2.29 -9.75
N LEU A 46 -0.46 1.67 -9.15
CA LEU A 46 -1.17 2.25 -8.00
C LEU A 46 -0.55 1.84 -6.67
N GLY A 47 0.12 0.70 -6.62
CA GLY A 47 0.81 0.23 -5.43
C GLY A 47 1.79 -0.87 -5.77
N GLN A 48 2.68 -1.17 -4.84
CA GLN A 48 3.67 -2.23 -5.06
C GLN A 48 4.11 -2.84 -3.74
N TYR A 49 4.05 -4.16 -3.67
CA TYR A 49 4.57 -4.92 -2.54
C TYR A 49 6.04 -5.23 -2.80
N THR A 50 6.85 -5.03 -1.78
CA THR A 50 8.25 -5.41 -1.83
C THR A 50 8.56 -6.27 -0.62
N GLY A 51 8.81 -7.53 -0.87
CA GLY A 51 9.26 -8.43 0.15
C GLY A 51 10.77 -8.38 0.25
N VAL A 52 11.28 -8.54 1.46
CA VAL A 52 12.71 -8.52 1.69
C VAL A 52 13.17 -9.95 1.97
N ALA A 53 13.96 -10.46 1.05
CA ALA A 53 14.57 -11.76 1.25
C ALA A 53 15.85 -11.58 2.05
N LEU A 54 15.88 -12.15 3.24
CA LEU A 54 17.08 -12.07 4.06
C LEU A 54 17.97 -13.25 3.75
N PRO A 55 19.26 -13.02 3.47
CA PRO A 55 20.20 -14.10 3.33
C PRO A 55 20.27 -14.88 4.62
N LYS A 56 20.43 -16.18 4.53
CA LYS A 56 20.46 -17.04 5.70
C LYS A 56 21.52 -16.62 6.72
N ARG A 57 22.57 -16.00 6.26
CA ARG A 57 23.68 -15.66 7.11
C ARG A 57 23.49 -14.40 7.93
N THR A 58 22.45 -13.68 7.70
CA THR A 58 22.32 -12.37 8.33
C THR A 58 21.15 -12.27 9.25
N PHE A 59 20.27 -13.23 9.25
CA PHE A 59 19.05 -13.07 9.99
C PHE A 59 19.20 -13.31 11.49
N ASP A 60 20.32 -13.77 11.93
CA ASP A 60 20.57 -14.03 13.35
C ASP A 60 20.90 -12.78 14.11
N HIS A 61 20.97 -11.64 13.46
CA HIS A 61 21.45 -10.50 14.17
C HIS A 61 20.40 -9.61 14.64
N THR A 62 19.76 -9.00 14.07
CA THR A 62 19.22 -7.84 14.66
C THR A 62 17.91 -7.52 14.25
N GLY A 63 17.39 -8.16 13.56
CA GLY A 63 16.15 -7.70 13.28
C GLY A 63 15.79 -7.86 11.88
N PHE A 64 14.56 -7.80 11.64
CA PHE A 64 14.01 -7.99 10.34
C PHE A 64 13.88 -6.68 9.64
N LEU A 65 14.17 -6.70 8.34
CA LEU A 65 13.70 -5.64 7.49
C LEU A 65 12.26 -5.99 7.13
N PRO A 66 11.30 -5.12 7.43
CA PRO A 66 9.92 -5.46 7.13
C PRO A 66 9.64 -5.43 5.64
N ASP A 67 8.66 -6.21 5.23
CA ASP A 67 8.12 -6.06 3.90
C ASP A 67 7.41 -4.71 3.81
N THR A 68 7.30 -4.18 2.61
CA THR A 68 6.66 -2.88 2.42
C THR A 68 5.61 -2.96 1.33
N ILE A 69 4.59 -2.13 1.49
CA ILE A 69 3.64 -1.86 0.41
C ILE A 69 3.68 -0.36 0.17
N ALA A 70 4.11 0.02 -1.02
CA ALA A 70 4.07 1.41 -1.43
C ALA A 70 2.71 1.71 -2.05
N ILE A 71 2.13 2.83 -1.65
CA ILE A 71 0.86 3.32 -2.20
C ILE A 71 1.19 4.62 -2.90
N TYR A 72 0.83 4.70 -4.18
CA TYR A 72 1.24 5.83 -5.01
C TYR A 72 0.15 6.88 -5.07
N ARG A 73 0.35 7.94 -4.29
CA ARG A 73 -0.62 8.99 -4.07
C ARG A 73 -1.07 9.66 -5.35
N GLN A 74 -0.13 10.11 -6.17
CA GLN A 74 -0.50 10.83 -7.37
C GLN A 74 -1.13 9.92 -8.41
N ALA A 75 -0.64 8.68 -8.51
CA ALA A 75 -1.23 7.73 -9.44
C ALA A 75 -2.68 7.44 -9.07
N LEU A 76 -2.96 7.30 -7.78
CA LEU A 76 -4.33 7.06 -7.32
C LEU A 76 -5.23 8.26 -7.55
N LYS A 77 -4.73 9.47 -7.31
CA LYS A 77 -5.50 10.67 -7.59
C LYS A 77 -5.80 10.81 -9.08
N ASP A 78 -4.86 10.46 -9.93
CA ASP A 78 -5.06 10.50 -11.37
C ASP A 78 -6.10 9.49 -11.83
N TYR A 79 -6.12 8.34 -11.17
CA TYR A 79 -7.00 7.23 -11.54
C TYR A 79 -8.43 7.41 -11.03
N CYS A 80 -8.60 7.97 -9.86
CA CYS A 80 -9.89 8.04 -9.18
C CYS A 80 -10.55 9.40 -9.38
N TRP A 81 -11.90 9.41 -9.28
CA TRP A 81 -12.69 10.62 -9.45
C TRP A 81 -13.40 11.04 -8.18
N SER A 82 -13.43 10.19 -7.15
CA SER A 82 -14.11 10.49 -5.91
C SER A 82 -13.39 9.85 -4.74
N GLU A 83 -13.70 10.34 -3.53
CA GLU A 83 -13.11 9.76 -2.32
C GLU A 83 -13.53 8.31 -2.13
N ASP A 84 -14.80 8.00 -2.41
CA ASP A 84 -15.27 6.62 -2.30
C ASP A 84 -14.52 5.71 -3.25
N GLU A 85 -14.28 6.17 -4.45
CA GLU A 85 -13.52 5.42 -5.43
C GLU A 85 -12.07 5.23 -4.97
N LEU A 86 -11.50 6.26 -4.37
CA LEU A 86 -10.14 6.19 -3.86
C LEU A 86 -10.02 5.13 -2.76
N ILE A 87 -10.94 5.14 -1.81
CA ILE A 87 -10.98 4.15 -0.73
C ILE A 87 -11.06 2.74 -1.32
N GLU A 88 -11.94 2.55 -2.28
CA GLU A 88 -12.11 1.25 -2.93
C GLU A 88 -10.85 0.82 -3.65
N GLN A 89 -10.21 1.73 -4.39
CA GLN A 89 -9.01 1.39 -5.14
C GLN A 89 -7.82 1.11 -4.23
N VAL A 90 -7.68 1.83 -3.13
CA VAL A 90 -6.63 1.53 -2.17
C VAL A 90 -6.85 0.13 -1.59
N ARG A 91 -8.07 -0.19 -1.21
CA ARG A 91 -8.40 -1.50 -0.67
C ARG A 91 -8.08 -2.61 -1.68
N ILE A 92 -8.52 -2.44 -2.92
CA ILE A 92 -8.28 -3.42 -3.99
C ILE A 92 -6.78 -3.56 -4.24
N THR A 93 -6.06 -2.44 -4.30
CA THR A 93 -4.63 -2.45 -4.57
C THR A 93 -3.87 -3.21 -3.47
N VAL A 94 -4.18 -2.92 -2.21
CA VAL A 94 -3.53 -3.60 -1.11
C VAL A 94 -3.82 -5.10 -1.14
N MET A 95 -5.09 -5.47 -1.36
CA MET A 95 -5.47 -6.87 -1.43
C MET A 95 -4.76 -7.58 -2.58
N HIS A 96 -4.65 -6.91 -3.71
CA HIS A 96 -4.01 -7.47 -4.89
C HIS A 96 -2.51 -7.67 -4.67
N GLU A 97 -1.86 -6.69 -4.04
CA GLU A 97 -0.42 -6.75 -3.81
C GLU A 97 -0.03 -7.78 -2.76
N ILE A 98 -0.87 -8.01 -1.77
CA ILE A 98 -0.64 -9.09 -0.82
C ILE A 98 -0.74 -10.44 -1.53
N GLY A 99 -1.43 -10.47 -2.61
CA GLY A 99 -1.34 -11.51 -3.59
C GLY A 99 -2.08 -12.77 -3.30
N HIS A 100 -3.08 -13.10 -3.32
CA HIS A 100 -3.67 -14.40 -3.17
C HIS A 100 -4.94 -14.39 -2.33
N TYR A 101 -5.55 -13.22 -2.29
CA TYR A 101 -6.79 -13.18 -1.58
C TYR A 101 -7.95 -12.73 -2.45
#